data_f92a541a67b01f1e44d3c7775438dfad
#
_entry.id   f92a541a67b01f1e44d3c7775438dfad
#
_cell.length_a   1.000
_cell.length_b   1.000
_cell.length_c   1.000
_cell.angle_alpha   90.00
_cell.angle_beta   90.00
_cell.angle_gamma   90.00
#
_symmetry.space_group_name_H-M   'P 1'
#
loop_
_entity.id
_entity.type
_entity.pdbx_description
1 polymer ?
#
loop_
_entity_poly.entity_id
_entity_poly.type
_entity_poly.pdbx_seq_one_letter_code
_entity_poly.pdbx_strand_id
1 'polypeptide(L)'
;PVDSYLQGKNDKVKIFGPYHLETIAVARVQRIGQIRGSAATALEVFTREKIGVEGRSLADAFLLGVLRGRLRENVVHFASVAAAVGKLKAGELAAVMGPRSEIEAALGKDARFVIEVVQMPELKINNWPLGMAVKADEGELADALAGALRELQKNGSVAAIFARHGITYLQPTQ
;
A
#
# COMPACT_ATOMS: atom_id res chain seq x y z
N PRO A 1 0.24 -4.44 11.31
CA PRO A 1 1.52 -4.23 10.64
C PRO A 1 2.16 -2.93 11.11
N VAL A 2 3.46 -2.90 11.19
CA VAL A 2 4.22 -1.74 11.64
C VAL A 2 5.36 -1.51 10.66
N ASP A 3 5.57 -0.26 10.27
CA ASP A 3 6.72 0.12 9.48
C ASP A 3 8.01 -0.15 10.24
N SER A 4 8.84 -1.04 9.72
CA SER A 4 10.13 -1.36 10.35
C SER A 4 11.08 -0.17 10.34
N TYR A 5 10.84 0.82 9.50
CA TYR A 5 11.59 2.06 9.46
C TYR A 5 11.39 2.91 10.75
N LEU A 6 10.32 2.68 11.51
CA LEU A 6 10.07 3.32 12.80
C LEU A 6 10.91 2.72 13.95
N GLN A 7 11.64 1.64 13.69
CA GLN A 7 12.54 1.05 14.67
C GLN A 7 13.57 2.10 15.16
N GLY A 8 13.70 2.24 16.47
CA GLY A 8 14.56 3.24 17.09
C GLY A 8 13.94 4.64 17.24
N LYS A 9 12.77 4.91 16.66
CA LYS A 9 12.01 6.16 16.86
C LYS A 9 11.00 6.08 17.99
N ASN A 10 10.72 4.89 18.50
CA ASN A 10 9.81 4.65 19.61
C ASN A 10 10.44 3.64 20.58
N ASP A 11 10.88 4.13 21.74
CA ASP A 11 11.50 3.34 22.80
C ASP A 11 10.52 2.44 23.56
N LYS A 12 9.22 2.60 23.33
CA LYS A 12 8.16 1.80 23.95
C LYS A 12 7.86 0.50 23.24
N VAL A 13 8.37 0.30 22.03
CA VAL A 13 8.14 -0.91 21.23
C VAL A 13 9.44 -1.48 20.69
N LYS A 14 9.49 -2.81 20.60
CA LYS A 14 10.52 -3.57 19.87
C LYS A 14 9.91 -4.10 18.60
N ILE A 15 10.46 -3.68 17.45
CA ILE A 15 10.00 -4.11 16.11
C ILE A 15 10.83 -5.30 15.66
N PHE A 16 10.20 -6.28 15.01
CA PHE A 16 10.85 -7.43 14.42
C PHE A 16 10.22 -7.80 13.06
N GLY A 17 10.88 -8.59 12.29
CA GLY A 17 10.60 -8.90 10.90
C GLY A 17 11.75 -8.40 10.04
N PRO A 18 11.47 -7.88 8.83
CA PRO A 18 10.16 -7.69 8.19
C PRO A 18 9.56 -8.99 7.67
N TYR A 19 8.25 -9.00 7.43
CA TYR A 19 7.57 -10.16 6.86
C TYR A 19 7.03 -9.94 5.44
N HIS A 20 6.88 -8.69 5.01
CA HIS A 20 6.37 -8.30 3.70
C HIS A 20 7.00 -6.99 3.25
N LEU A 21 7.19 -6.84 1.94
CA LEU A 21 7.52 -5.57 1.30
C LEU A 21 6.24 -4.99 0.70
N GLU A 22 5.71 -3.93 1.31
CA GLU A 22 4.53 -3.23 0.80
C GLU A 22 4.91 -2.27 -0.32
N THR A 23 4.00 -2.04 -1.25
CA THR A 23 4.18 -1.11 -2.37
C THR A 23 2.96 -0.21 -2.55
N ILE A 24 3.15 0.97 -3.13
CA ILE A 24 2.04 1.81 -3.59
C ILE A 24 1.53 1.28 -4.93
N ALA A 25 0.22 1.12 -5.01
CA ALA A 25 -0.47 0.73 -6.24
C ALA A 25 -1.67 1.64 -6.53
N VAL A 26 -2.15 1.57 -7.76
CA VAL A 26 -3.41 2.17 -8.20
C VAL A 26 -4.32 1.06 -8.71
N ALA A 27 -5.55 1.01 -8.19
CA ALA A 27 -6.64 0.30 -8.84
C ALA A 27 -7.40 1.31 -9.71
N ARG A 28 -7.62 1.02 -10.97
CA ARG A 28 -8.28 1.92 -11.91
C ARG A 28 -9.30 1.22 -12.79
N VAL A 29 -10.29 1.95 -13.28
CA VAL A 29 -11.16 1.48 -14.36
C VAL A 29 -10.36 1.32 -15.65
N GLN A 30 -10.74 0.38 -16.52
CA GLN A 30 -9.96 0.06 -17.73
C GLN A 30 -9.82 1.23 -18.72
N ARG A 31 -10.82 2.14 -18.77
CA ARG A 31 -10.77 3.32 -19.65
C ARG A 31 -9.68 4.35 -19.27
N ILE A 32 -9.22 4.31 -18.03
CA ILE A 32 -8.06 5.09 -17.61
C ILE A 32 -6.82 4.36 -18.13
N GLY A 33 -5.93 5.09 -18.81
CA GLY A 33 -4.68 4.54 -19.34
C GLY A 33 -3.71 4.10 -18.24
N GLN A 34 -2.61 3.49 -18.64
CA GLN A 34 -1.57 3.04 -17.72
C GLN A 34 -0.98 4.20 -16.91
N ILE A 35 -0.78 3.96 -15.62
CA ILE A 35 -0.19 4.93 -14.68
C ILE A 35 1.33 4.73 -14.66
N ARG A 36 2.00 5.17 -15.73
CA ARG A 36 3.44 4.97 -15.94
C ARG A 36 4.14 6.25 -16.40
N GLY A 37 5.44 6.33 -16.15
CA GLY A 37 6.28 7.44 -16.56
C GLY A 37 6.27 8.57 -15.54
N SER A 38 6.35 9.82 -16.00
CA SER A 38 6.29 10.98 -15.10
C SER A 38 4.89 11.23 -14.58
N ALA A 39 4.79 11.83 -13.40
CA ALA A 39 3.51 12.22 -12.84
C ALA A 39 2.73 13.18 -13.77
N ALA A 40 3.43 14.06 -14.49
CA ALA A 40 2.82 14.98 -15.44
C ALA A 40 2.05 14.27 -16.56
N THR A 41 2.56 13.11 -17.00
CA THR A 41 1.90 12.32 -18.05
C THR A 41 0.86 11.37 -17.46
N ALA A 42 1.25 10.62 -16.42
CA ALA A 42 0.46 9.52 -15.89
C ALA A 42 -0.75 9.98 -15.08
N LEU A 43 -0.64 11.12 -14.37
CA LEU A 43 -1.67 11.61 -13.46
C LEU A 43 -2.51 12.77 -14.04
N GLU A 44 -2.22 13.23 -15.26
CA GLU A 44 -2.96 14.34 -15.89
C GLU A 44 -4.47 14.05 -16.00
N VAL A 45 -4.84 12.79 -16.18
CA VAL A 45 -6.25 12.35 -16.25
C VAL A 45 -7.02 12.71 -14.97
N PHE A 46 -6.38 12.72 -13.82
CA PHE A 46 -6.99 13.05 -12.52
C PHE A 46 -7.16 14.57 -12.28
N THR A 47 -6.81 15.40 -13.21
CA THR A 47 -7.27 16.80 -13.24
C THR A 47 -8.77 16.90 -13.59
N ARG A 48 -9.36 15.81 -14.10
CA ARG A 48 -10.76 15.73 -14.54
C ARG A 48 -11.52 14.55 -13.95
N GLU A 49 -10.80 13.48 -13.57
CA GLU A 49 -11.36 12.26 -13.01
C GLU A 49 -11.06 12.18 -11.51
N LYS A 50 -11.99 11.63 -10.73
CA LYS A 50 -11.80 11.48 -9.28
C LYS A 50 -10.94 10.27 -8.96
N ILE A 51 -9.99 10.46 -8.03
CA ILE A 51 -9.15 9.41 -7.45
C ILE A 51 -9.35 9.39 -5.93
N GLY A 52 -9.60 8.19 -5.38
CA GLY A 52 -9.78 7.99 -3.95
C GLY A 52 -8.49 7.62 -3.24
N VAL A 53 -8.34 8.09 -2.01
CA VAL A 53 -7.23 7.74 -1.11
C VAL A 53 -7.74 7.57 0.33
N GLU A 54 -7.00 6.83 1.13
CA GLU A 54 -7.12 6.94 2.58
C GLU A 54 -6.49 8.26 3.04
N GLY A 55 -7.24 9.05 3.81
CA GLY A 55 -6.77 10.35 4.30
C GLY A 55 -5.56 10.21 5.22
N ARG A 56 -4.60 11.14 5.11
CA ARG A 56 -3.34 11.17 5.86
C ARG A 56 -2.39 10.01 5.55
N SER A 57 -2.59 9.32 4.44
CA SER A 57 -1.68 8.27 3.95
C SER A 57 -0.55 8.87 3.10
N LEU A 58 0.43 8.02 2.75
CA LEU A 58 1.49 8.39 1.81
C LEU A 58 0.92 8.75 0.42
N ALA A 59 -0.08 7.99 -0.05
CA ALA A 59 -0.74 8.26 -1.32
C ALA A 59 -1.48 9.62 -1.30
N ASP A 60 -2.14 9.94 -0.18
CA ASP A 60 -2.80 11.24 0.02
C ASP A 60 -1.80 12.39 -0.06
N ALA A 61 -0.73 12.35 0.75
CA ALA A 61 0.30 13.37 0.74
C ALA A 61 0.93 13.57 -0.66
N PHE A 62 1.17 12.47 -1.38
CA PHE A 62 1.71 12.50 -2.73
C PHE A 62 0.75 13.17 -3.71
N LEU A 63 -0.52 12.74 -3.78
CA LEU A 63 -1.50 13.28 -4.73
C LEU A 63 -1.83 14.75 -4.46
N LEU A 64 -1.85 15.17 -3.20
CA LEU A 64 -2.09 16.57 -2.83
C LEU A 64 -0.92 17.50 -3.19
N GLY A 65 0.31 16.98 -3.26
CA GLY A 65 1.51 17.77 -3.55
C GLY A 65 1.96 17.72 -5.01
N VAL A 66 1.75 16.60 -5.69
CA VAL A 66 2.21 16.38 -7.06
C VAL A 66 1.55 17.35 -8.05
N LEU A 67 2.20 17.62 -9.17
CA LEU A 67 1.72 18.57 -10.20
C LEU A 67 1.38 19.95 -9.63
N ARG A 68 2.12 20.41 -8.60
CA ARG A 68 1.87 21.69 -7.91
C ARG A 68 0.45 21.79 -7.32
N GLY A 69 -0.11 20.65 -6.88
CA GLY A 69 -1.43 20.58 -6.26
C GLY A 69 -2.62 20.63 -7.22
N ARG A 70 -2.41 20.47 -8.51
CA ARG A 70 -3.49 20.51 -9.54
C ARG A 70 -4.55 19.41 -9.39
N LEU A 71 -4.24 18.33 -8.65
CA LEU A 71 -5.16 17.20 -8.45
C LEU A 71 -6.09 17.38 -7.25
N ARG A 72 -5.84 18.35 -6.37
CA ARG A 72 -6.49 18.48 -5.04
C ARG A 72 -8.02 18.42 -5.08
N GLU A 73 -8.64 19.04 -6.05
CA GLU A 73 -10.12 19.07 -6.17
C GLU A 73 -10.72 17.72 -6.55
N ASN A 74 -9.91 16.83 -7.13
CA ASN A 74 -10.34 15.50 -7.58
C ASN A 74 -9.82 14.36 -6.69
N VAL A 75 -9.01 14.66 -5.66
CA VAL A 75 -8.60 13.70 -4.63
C VAL A 75 -9.71 13.60 -3.59
N VAL A 76 -10.30 12.40 -3.47
CA VAL A 76 -11.40 12.14 -2.54
C VAL A 76 -10.88 11.31 -1.37
N HIS A 77 -11.07 11.81 -0.16
CA HIS A 77 -10.54 11.22 1.07
C HIS A 77 -11.53 10.26 1.73
N PHE A 78 -11.03 9.12 2.17
CA PHE A 78 -11.79 8.09 2.87
C PHE A 78 -11.13 7.71 4.19
N ALA A 79 -11.89 7.06 5.06
CA ALA A 79 -11.37 6.55 6.34
C ALA A 79 -10.50 5.29 6.17
N SER A 80 -10.59 4.60 5.02
CA SER A 80 -9.79 3.42 4.71
C SER A 80 -9.70 3.20 3.19
N VAL A 81 -8.70 2.45 2.75
CA VAL A 81 -8.59 1.98 1.36
C VAL A 81 -9.82 1.16 0.96
N ALA A 82 -10.32 0.30 1.85
CA ALA A 82 -11.52 -0.52 1.59
C ALA A 82 -12.75 0.35 1.28
N ALA A 83 -12.95 1.46 2.01
CA ALA A 83 -14.03 2.41 1.74
C ALA A 83 -13.88 3.08 0.38
N ALA A 84 -12.66 3.49 0.01
CA ALA A 84 -12.38 4.05 -1.31
C ALA A 84 -12.65 3.03 -2.43
N VAL A 85 -12.21 1.78 -2.27
CA VAL A 85 -12.47 0.69 -3.23
C VAL A 85 -13.97 0.42 -3.38
N GLY A 86 -14.75 0.50 -2.30
CA GLY A 86 -16.22 0.42 -2.36
C GLY A 86 -16.81 1.46 -3.31
N LYS A 87 -16.32 2.70 -3.26
CA LYS A 87 -16.75 3.80 -4.15
C LYS A 87 -16.26 3.62 -5.59
N LEU A 88 -15.06 3.06 -5.77
CA LEU A 88 -14.58 2.67 -7.10
C LEU A 88 -15.49 1.62 -7.74
N LYS A 89 -15.87 0.58 -6.99
CA LYS A 89 -16.81 -0.47 -7.45
C LYS A 89 -18.19 0.09 -7.78
N ALA A 90 -18.63 1.11 -7.06
CA ALA A 90 -19.90 1.82 -7.30
C ALA A 90 -19.85 2.78 -8.51
N GLY A 91 -18.68 2.98 -9.14
CA GLY A 91 -18.53 3.88 -10.28
C GLY A 91 -18.43 5.38 -9.93
N GLU A 92 -18.25 5.69 -8.65
CA GLU A 92 -18.13 7.08 -8.17
C GLU A 92 -16.71 7.63 -8.29
N LEU A 93 -15.71 6.74 -8.50
CA LEU A 93 -14.30 7.06 -8.69
C LEU A 93 -13.77 6.40 -9.96
N ALA A 94 -12.76 6.98 -10.57
CA ALA A 94 -12.03 6.39 -11.70
C ALA A 94 -10.85 5.53 -11.24
N ALA A 95 -10.30 5.81 -10.05
CA ALA A 95 -9.18 5.08 -9.46
C ALA A 95 -9.14 5.22 -7.95
N VAL A 96 -8.36 4.34 -7.32
CA VAL A 96 -7.95 4.41 -5.89
C VAL A 96 -6.44 4.18 -5.83
N MET A 97 -5.72 5.03 -5.07
CA MET A 97 -4.29 4.88 -4.80
C MET A 97 -4.07 4.54 -3.33
N GLY A 98 -3.20 3.58 -3.05
CA GLY A 98 -2.88 3.16 -1.69
C GLY A 98 -1.93 1.96 -1.63
N PRO A 99 -1.74 1.35 -0.45
CA PRO A 99 -0.99 0.11 -0.31
C PRO A 99 -1.58 -1.00 -1.16
N ARG A 100 -0.72 -1.70 -1.91
CA ARG A 100 -1.16 -2.75 -2.84
C ARG A 100 -1.94 -3.86 -2.16
N SER A 101 -1.46 -4.33 -1.02
CA SER A 101 -2.10 -5.43 -0.30
C SER A 101 -3.53 -5.07 0.15
N GLU A 102 -3.76 -3.83 0.58
CA GLU A 102 -5.09 -3.36 0.98
C GLU A 102 -6.03 -3.21 -0.21
N ILE A 103 -5.51 -2.71 -1.35
CA ILE A 103 -6.27 -2.63 -2.60
C ILE A 103 -6.65 -4.03 -3.08
N GLU A 104 -5.69 -4.98 -3.12
CA GLU A 104 -5.94 -6.35 -3.55
C GLU A 104 -6.97 -7.05 -2.66
N ALA A 105 -6.85 -6.89 -1.33
CA ALA A 105 -7.80 -7.45 -0.37
C ALA A 105 -9.22 -6.92 -0.55
N ALA A 106 -9.38 -5.60 -0.76
CA ALA A 106 -10.68 -4.95 -0.89
C ALA A 106 -11.32 -5.18 -2.27
N LEU A 107 -10.50 -5.20 -3.32
CA LEU A 107 -10.96 -5.34 -4.71
C LEU A 107 -11.32 -6.79 -5.04
N GLY A 108 -10.51 -7.74 -4.55
CA GLY A 108 -10.61 -9.14 -4.93
C GLY A 108 -10.27 -9.34 -6.43
N LYS A 109 -10.90 -10.35 -7.04
CA LYS A 109 -10.70 -10.70 -8.45
C LYS A 109 -11.70 -10.00 -9.39
N ASP A 110 -11.98 -8.72 -9.16
CA ASP A 110 -12.93 -7.97 -9.99
C ASP A 110 -12.28 -7.52 -11.30
N ALA A 111 -12.59 -8.22 -12.39
CA ALA A 111 -12.00 -8.00 -13.72
C ALA A 111 -12.36 -6.64 -14.36
N ARG A 112 -13.26 -5.85 -13.76
CA ARG A 112 -13.58 -4.50 -14.24
C ARG A 112 -12.45 -3.51 -14.01
N PHE A 113 -11.51 -3.85 -13.12
CA PHE A 113 -10.44 -2.97 -12.68
C PHE A 113 -9.07 -3.57 -12.96
N VAL A 114 -8.08 -2.70 -13.09
CA VAL A 114 -6.67 -3.05 -13.24
C VAL A 114 -5.90 -2.52 -12.04
N ILE A 115 -5.07 -3.36 -11.43
CA ILE A 115 -4.15 -2.96 -10.36
C ILE A 115 -2.75 -2.83 -10.95
N GLU A 116 -2.11 -1.69 -10.74
CA GLU A 116 -0.74 -1.42 -11.19
C GLU A 116 0.09 -0.86 -10.03
N VAL A 117 1.33 -1.35 -9.90
CA VAL A 117 2.30 -0.75 -8.97
C VAL A 117 2.72 0.61 -9.51
N VAL A 118 2.69 1.62 -8.66
CA VAL A 118 3.08 2.98 -9.03
C VAL A 118 4.60 3.10 -9.08
N GLN A 119 5.12 3.37 -10.27
CA GLN A 119 6.54 3.59 -10.52
C GLN A 119 6.70 4.92 -11.26
N MET A 120 6.95 5.99 -10.50
CA MET A 120 7.19 7.31 -11.08
C MET A 120 8.26 8.05 -10.28
N PRO A 121 9.12 8.85 -10.94
CA PRO A 121 10.27 9.51 -10.30
C PRO A 121 9.88 10.45 -9.16
N GLU A 122 8.70 11.02 -9.22
CA GLU A 122 8.18 11.97 -8.23
C GLU A 122 7.75 11.28 -6.92
N LEU A 123 7.39 9.99 -6.96
CA LEU A 123 7.04 9.20 -5.78
C LEU A 123 8.32 8.62 -5.16
N LYS A 124 8.91 9.34 -4.21
CA LYS A 124 10.20 8.99 -3.61
C LYS A 124 10.16 7.74 -2.74
N ILE A 125 9.03 7.49 -2.08
CA ILE A 125 8.79 6.29 -1.29
C ILE A 125 7.65 5.53 -1.96
N ASN A 126 7.99 4.48 -2.69
CA ASN A 126 7.02 3.63 -3.40
C ASN A 126 6.91 2.23 -2.81
N ASN A 127 7.77 1.88 -1.87
CA ASN A 127 7.74 0.63 -1.13
C ASN A 127 8.32 0.81 0.27
N TRP A 128 7.94 -0.06 1.20
CA TRP A 128 8.48 -0.11 2.56
C TRP A 128 8.29 -1.49 3.17
N PRO A 129 9.22 -1.92 4.06
CA PRO A 129 9.11 -3.19 4.76
C PRO A 129 8.06 -3.11 5.88
N LEU A 130 7.23 -4.14 6.00
CA LEU A 130 6.29 -4.33 7.10
C LEU A 130 6.84 -5.30 8.12
N GLY A 131 6.85 -4.90 9.39
CA GLY A 131 7.22 -5.71 10.52
C GLY A 131 6.09 -5.89 11.53
N MET A 132 6.43 -6.50 12.64
CA MET A 132 5.57 -6.66 13.83
C MET A 132 6.23 -5.99 15.02
N ALA A 133 5.45 -5.61 16.03
CA ALA A 133 5.94 -4.96 17.22
C ALA A 133 5.35 -5.60 18.47
N VAL A 134 6.18 -5.66 19.52
CA VAL A 134 5.79 -5.96 20.90
C VAL A 134 6.20 -4.80 21.81
N LYS A 135 5.82 -4.81 23.08
CA LYS A 135 6.33 -3.84 24.04
C LYS A 135 7.84 -3.96 24.16
N ALA A 136 8.53 -2.87 24.45
CA ALA A 136 9.99 -2.82 24.50
C ALA A 136 10.59 -3.77 25.56
N ASP A 137 9.88 -3.99 26.67
CA ASP A 137 10.27 -4.88 27.78
C ASP A 137 10.01 -6.38 27.50
N GLU A 138 9.32 -6.70 26.40
CA GLU A 138 9.01 -8.09 25.99
C GLU A 138 10.05 -8.65 24.99
N GLY A 139 11.34 -8.50 25.34
CA GLY A 139 12.44 -8.91 24.46
C GLY A 139 12.45 -10.39 24.09
N GLU A 140 12.21 -11.26 25.07
CA GLU A 140 12.15 -12.73 24.84
C GLU A 140 11.00 -13.10 23.90
N LEU A 141 9.84 -12.47 24.06
CA LEU A 141 8.71 -12.66 23.17
C LEU A 141 9.04 -12.21 21.75
N ALA A 142 9.68 -11.04 21.59
CA ALA A 142 10.12 -10.57 20.28
C ALA A 142 11.07 -11.56 19.59
N ASP A 143 12.05 -12.11 20.32
CA ASP A 143 13.02 -13.03 19.78
C ASP A 143 12.39 -14.38 19.39
N ALA A 144 11.47 -14.90 20.22
CA ALA A 144 10.71 -16.11 19.90
C ALA A 144 9.82 -15.93 18.65
N LEU A 145 9.09 -14.82 18.56
CA LEU A 145 8.23 -14.51 17.42
C LEU A 145 9.06 -14.27 16.14
N ALA A 146 10.20 -13.59 16.24
CA ALA A 146 11.11 -13.39 15.12
C ALA A 146 11.68 -14.72 14.61
N GLY A 147 12.00 -15.65 15.52
CA GLY A 147 12.42 -17.02 15.17
C GLY A 147 11.33 -17.77 14.43
N ALA A 148 10.12 -17.79 14.97
CA ALA A 148 8.98 -18.44 14.34
C ALA A 148 8.65 -17.83 12.96
N LEU A 149 8.71 -16.51 12.84
CA LEU A 149 8.50 -15.84 11.56
C LEU A 149 9.51 -16.26 10.50
N ARG A 150 10.81 -16.32 10.84
CA ARG A 150 11.85 -16.78 9.91
C ARG A 150 11.58 -18.20 9.41
N GLU A 151 11.16 -19.12 10.28
CA GLU A 151 10.79 -20.48 9.88
C GLU A 151 9.58 -20.50 8.94
N LEU A 152 8.55 -19.71 9.23
CA LEU A 152 7.37 -19.59 8.37
C LEU A 152 7.67 -18.96 7.00
N GLN A 153 8.62 -18.03 6.96
CA GLN A 153 9.11 -17.47 5.69
C GLN A 153 9.90 -18.52 4.90
N LYS A 154 10.82 -19.23 5.57
CA LYS A 154 11.68 -20.23 4.95
C LYS A 154 10.91 -21.42 4.37
N ASN A 155 9.86 -21.88 5.06
CA ASN A 155 9.03 -22.99 4.60
C ASN A 155 7.91 -22.59 3.64
N GLY A 156 7.80 -21.30 3.28
CA GLY A 156 6.81 -20.78 2.35
C GLY A 156 5.42 -20.54 2.95
N SER A 157 5.21 -20.75 4.26
CA SER A 157 3.90 -20.58 4.90
C SER A 157 3.40 -19.14 4.81
N VAL A 158 4.30 -18.15 4.97
CA VAL A 158 3.91 -16.72 4.83
C VAL A 158 3.39 -16.45 3.43
N ALA A 159 4.11 -16.86 2.38
CA ALA A 159 3.68 -16.70 1.00
C ALA A 159 2.34 -17.40 0.72
N ALA A 160 2.13 -18.61 1.28
CA ALA A 160 0.88 -19.34 1.15
C ALA A 160 -0.31 -18.63 1.82
N ILE A 161 -0.09 -17.96 2.96
CA ILE A 161 -1.12 -17.16 3.63
C ILE A 161 -1.54 -15.99 2.74
N PHE A 162 -0.60 -15.22 2.20
CA PHE A 162 -0.88 -14.12 1.28
C PHE A 162 -1.67 -14.59 0.05
N ALA A 163 -1.20 -15.67 -0.59
CA ALA A 163 -1.86 -16.25 -1.77
C ALA A 163 -3.30 -16.68 -1.49
N ARG A 164 -3.57 -17.28 -0.32
CA ARG A 164 -4.92 -17.70 0.11
C ARG A 164 -5.88 -16.53 0.21
N HIS A 165 -5.39 -15.34 0.57
CA HIS A 165 -6.17 -14.13 0.65
C HIS A 165 -6.17 -13.30 -0.67
N GLY A 166 -5.56 -13.84 -1.75
CA GLY A 166 -5.49 -13.14 -3.05
C GLY A 166 -4.57 -11.93 -3.04
N ILE A 167 -3.63 -11.87 -2.09
CA ILE A 167 -2.68 -10.78 -1.94
C ILE A 167 -1.31 -11.21 -2.49
N THR A 168 -0.69 -10.34 -3.26
CA THR A 168 0.66 -10.56 -3.78
C THR A 168 1.70 -10.46 -2.66
N TYR A 169 2.41 -11.55 -2.40
CA TYR A 169 3.52 -11.56 -1.45
C TYR A 169 4.80 -11.07 -2.11
N LEU A 170 5.40 -10.05 -1.52
CA LEU A 170 6.75 -9.60 -1.87
C LEU A 170 7.66 -9.86 -0.67
N GLN A 171 8.67 -10.72 -0.90
CA GLN A 171 9.64 -11.04 0.14
C GLN A 171 10.52 -9.82 0.42
N PRO A 172 10.67 -9.41 1.69
CA PRO A 172 11.59 -8.34 2.04
C PRO A 172 13.03 -8.75 1.70
N THR A 173 13.79 -7.84 1.12
CA THR A 173 15.25 -7.99 1.03
C THR A 173 15.85 -7.86 2.42
N GLN A 174 16.70 -8.82 2.79
CA GLN A 174 17.46 -8.77 4.05
C GLN A 174 18.48 -7.64 4.03
#